data_ba10228e31752d4be22dbc2aa749baff
#
_entry.id   ba10228e31752d4be22dbc2aa749baff
#
_cell.length_a   1.000
_cell.length_b   1.000
_cell.length_c   1.000
_cell.angle_alpha   90.00
_cell.angle_beta   90.00
_cell.angle_gamma   90.00
#
_symmetry.space_group_name_H-M   'P 1'
#
loop_
_entity.id
_entity.type
_entity.pdbx_description
1 polymer ?
#
loop_
_entity_poly.entity_id
_entity_poly.type
_entity_poly.pdbx_seq_one_letter_code
_entity_poly.pdbx_strand_id
1 'polypeptide(L)'
;VPILKARKHRFVLASMAAGLDARRIQEMAGGAYPVICLMPNTPVAVGAGVVQYYGVDATEEELSDFQNLLSAAGMIDRVDPERLNAASAVSGCGPAFCAMFIEALADGGVACGLPRDKALAYAAKMAEGTARLMLENHAHPGQLKDGVCSPGGTTIQGVRTLEDRGFRSAVIEAVIAAYEKTIALGK
;
A
#
# COMPACT_ATOMS: atom_id res chain seq x y z
N VAL A 1 -25.10 11.75 -12.32
CA VAL A 1 -26.38 11.04 -12.21
C VAL A 1 -27.13 10.96 -13.55
N PRO A 2 -27.37 12.04 -14.36
CA PRO A 2 -28.06 11.90 -15.67
C PRO A 2 -27.31 10.95 -16.62
N ILE A 3 -25.99 10.99 -16.67
CA ILE A 3 -25.14 10.16 -17.52
C ILE A 3 -25.30 8.67 -17.18
N LEU A 4 -25.40 8.30 -15.90
CA LEU A 4 -25.57 6.91 -15.48
C LEU A 4 -26.93 6.37 -15.92
N LYS A 5 -27.99 7.17 -15.76
CA LYS A 5 -29.35 6.79 -16.17
C LYS A 5 -29.53 6.68 -17.70
N ALA A 6 -28.69 7.37 -18.48
CA ALA A 6 -28.73 7.32 -19.93
C ALA A 6 -28.04 6.07 -20.53
N ARG A 7 -27.28 5.30 -19.75
CA ARG A 7 -26.62 4.08 -20.21
C ARG A 7 -27.62 2.97 -20.46
N LYS A 8 -27.52 2.36 -21.65
CA LYS A 8 -28.40 1.28 -22.10
C LYS A 8 -27.90 -0.13 -21.75
N HIS A 9 -26.62 -0.24 -21.38
CA HIS A 9 -25.98 -1.51 -21.06
C HIS A 9 -25.61 -1.55 -19.57
N ARG A 10 -25.54 -2.76 -19.01
CA ARG A 10 -25.01 -3.00 -17.67
C ARG A 10 -23.56 -2.50 -17.60
N PHE A 11 -23.19 -1.91 -16.49
CA PHE A 11 -21.85 -1.41 -16.19
C PHE A 11 -21.60 -1.47 -14.70
N VAL A 12 -20.34 -1.47 -14.31
CA VAL A 12 -19.89 -1.43 -12.91
C VAL A 12 -19.28 -0.06 -12.62
N LEU A 13 -19.61 0.51 -11.49
CA LEU A 13 -18.98 1.72 -10.98
C LEU A 13 -17.69 1.33 -10.22
N ALA A 14 -16.54 1.82 -10.66
CA ALA A 14 -15.29 1.67 -9.93
C ALA A 14 -15.00 2.98 -9.16
N SER A 15 -14.78 2.88 -7.85
CA SER A 15 -14.58 4.03 -6.98
C SER A 15 -13.29 3.91 -6.17
N MET A 16 -12.46 4.96 -6.21
CA MET A 16 -11.25 5.13 -5.39
C MET A 16 -11.45 6.14 -4.24
N ALA A 17 -12.71 6.45 -3.91
CA ALA A 17 -13.02 7.46 -2.90
C ALA A 17 -12.74 6.91 -1.49
N ALA A 18 -11.71 7.44 -0.84
CA ALA A 18 -11.34 7.05 0.51
C ALA A 18 -12.47 7.36 1.51
N GLY A 19 -12.75 6.40 2.40
CA GLY A 19 -13.78 6.54 3.44
C GLY A 19 -15.23 6.37 2.95
N LEU A 20 -15.49 6.22 1.65
CA LEU A 20 -16.82 5.93 1.14
C LEU A 20 -17.00 4.45 0.87
N ASP A 21 -18.05 3.85 1.42
CA ASP A 21 -18.44 2.48 1.12
C ASP A 21 -19.31 2.39 -0.15
N ALA A 22 -19.53 1.17 -0.62
CA ALA A 22 -20.31 0.93 -1.83
C ALA A 22 -21.76 1.43 -1.73
N ARG A 23 -22.39 1.35 -0.56
CA ARG A 23 -23.77 1.82 -0.34
C ARG A 23 -23.86 3.33 -0.50
N ARG A 24 -22.92 4.05 0.08
CA ARG A 24 -22.85 5.50 -0.05
C ARG A 24 -22.65 5.93 -1.49
N ILE A 25 -21.82 5.19 -2.24
CA ILE A 25 -21.61 5.42 -3.67
C ILE A 25 -22.90 5.16 -4.46
N GLN A 26 -23.64 4.09 -4.18
CA GLN A 26 -24.93 3.78 -4.80
C GLN A 26 -25.97 4.90 -4.51
N GLU A 27 -26.05 5.37 -3.28
CA GLU A 27 -26.91 6.51 -2.91
C GLU A 27 -26.57 7.76 -3.73
N MET A 28 -25.29 8.13 -3.79
CA MET A 28 -24.81 9.29 -4.55
C MET A 28 -25.04 9.12 -6.06
N ALA A 29 -24.95 7.90 -6.58
CA ALA A 29 -25.22 7.56 -7.96
C ALA A 29 -26.73 7.59 -8.29
N GLY A 30 -27.59 7.52 -7.27
CA GLY A 30 -29.04 7.56 -7.40
C GLY A 30 -29.64 6.26 -7.93
N GLY A 31 -29.07 5.11 -7.57
CA GLY A 31 -29.57 3.78 -7.93
C GLY A 31 -28.67 2.65 -7.44
N ALA A 32 -29.20 1.43 -7.40
CA ALA A 32 -28.49 0.20 -7.01
C ALA A 32 -27.61 -0.31 -8.17
N TYR A 33 -26.59 0.45 -8.50
CA TYR A 33 -25.60 0.04 -9.50
C TYR A 33 -24.59 -0.93 -8.87
N PRO A 34 -24.03 -1.89 -9.62
CA PRO A 34 -22.85 -2.64 -9.18
C PRO A 34 -21.69 -1.69 -8.92
N VAL A 35 -21.03 -1.86 -7.78
CA VAL A 35 -19.90 -1.01 -7.36
C VAL A 35 -18.69 -1.88 -7.02
N ILE A 36 -17.54 -1.49 -7.51
CA ILE A 36 -16.24 -1.97 -7.05
C ILE A 36 -15.55 -0.81 -6.33
N CYS A 37 -15.36 -0.94 -5.01
CA CYS A 37 -14.52 -0.05 -4.24
C CYS A 37 -13.09 -0.56 -4.30
N LEU A 38 -12.13 0.29 -4.69
CA LEU A 38 -10.73 -0.09 -4.84
C LEU A 38 -9.80 0.98 -4.27
N MET A 39 -8.64 0.51 -3.78
CA MET A 39 -7.57 1.38 -3.27
C MET A 39 -6.24 1.00 -3.92
N PRO A 40 -5.85 1.66 -5.01
CA PRO A 40 -4.52 1.53 -5.59
C PRO A 40 -3.51 2.39 -4.82
N ASN A 41 -2.23 2.05 -4.95
CA ASN A 41 -1.14 2.87 -4.47
C ASN A 41 -0.24 3.39 -5.62
N THR A 42 0.62 4.36 -5.33
CA THR A 42 1.45 5.01 -6.35
C THR A 42 2.39 4.07 -7.14
N PRO A 43 2.93 2.96 -6.58
CA PRO A 43 3.76 2.02 -7.34
C PRO A 43 3.07 1.30 -8.50
N VAL A 44 1.75 1.41 -8.66
CA VAL A 44 1.02 0.91 -9.86
C VAL A 44 1.58 1.52 -11.15
N ALA A 45 2.15 2.72 -11.08
CA ALA A 45 2.74 3.41 -12.22
C ALA A 45 3.94 2.66 -12.84
N VAL A 46 4.56 1.77 -12.08
CA VAL A 46 5.70 0.94 -12.52
C VAL A 46 5.39 -0.56 -12.48
N GLY A 47 4.10 -0.93 -12.38
CA GLY A 47 3.67 -2.33 -12.34
C GLY A 47 4.02 -3.08 -11.05
N ALA A 48 4.36 -2.36 -9.98
CA ALA A 48 4.76 -2.92 -8.69
C ALA A 48 3.83 -2.45 -7.55
N GLY A 49 2.59 -2.13 -7.89
CA GLY A 49 1.60 -1.63 -6.95
C GLY A 49 0.82 -2.72 -6.23
N VAL A 50 -0.05 -2.25 -5.35
CA VAL A 50 -1.10 -3.06 -4.71
C VAL A 50 -2.44 -2.37 -4.94
N VAL A 51 -3.42 -3.13 -5.42
CA VAL A 51 -4.79 -2.68 -5.59
C VAL A 51 -5.68 -3.60 -4.77
N GLN A 52 -6.09 -3.15 -3.59
CA GLN A 52 -7.12 -3.87 -2.84
C GLN A 52 -8.51 -3.45 -3.37
N TYR A 53 -9.45 -4.39 -3.39
CA TYR A 53 -10.80 -4.10 -3.83
C TYR A 53 -11.83 -5.05 -3.21
N TYR A 54 -13.10 -4.61 -3.22
CA TYR A 54 -14.26 -5.46 -3.03
C TYR A 54 -15.39 -5.00 -3.96
N GLY A 55 -16.31 -5.91 -4.26
CA GLY A 55 -17.50 -5.63 -5.07
C GLY A 55 -18.79 -5.78 -4.28
N VAL A 56 -19.79 -4.94 -4.62
CA VAL A 56 -21.17 -5.05 -4.16
C VAL A 56 -22.07 -5.05 -5.40
N ASP A 57 -22.99 -6.01 -5.49
CA ASP A 57 -23.89 -6.24 -6.63
C ASP A 57 -23.17 -6.47 -7.98
N ALA A 58 -21.86 -6.70 -7.96
CA ALA A 58 -21.07 -7.11 -9.11
C ALA A 58 -21.04 -8.64 -9.21
N THR A 59 -21.09 -9.17 -10.44
CA THR A 59 -20.96 -10.60 -10.67
C THR A 59 -19.51 -11.06 -10.56
N GLU A 60 -19.29 -12.37 -10.37
CA GLU A 60 -17.91 -12.92 -10.35
C GLU A 60 -17.19 -12.71 -11.67
N GLU A 61 -17.91 -12.71 -12.81
CA GLU A 61 -17.35 -12.38 -14.11
C GLU A 61 -16.86 -10.94 -14.17
N GLU A 62 -17.67 -9.97 -13.71
CA GLU A 62 -17.29 -8.55 -13.63
C GLU A 62 -16.09 -8.32 -12.70
N LEU A 63 -15.99 -9.06 -11.59
CA LEU A 63 -14.85 -9.00 -10.69
C LEU A 63 -13.59 -9.61 -11.32
N SER A 64 -13.73 -10.72 -12.06
CA SER A 64 -12.64 -11.33 -12.82
C SER A 64 -12.13 -10.41 -13.93
N ASP A 65 -13.04 -9.80 -14.68
CA ASP A 65 -12.71 -8.82 -15.73
C ASP A 65 -11.97 -7.61 -15.13
N PHE A 66 -12.41 -7.12 -13.97
CA PHE A 66 -11.73 -6.05 -13.25
C PHE A 66 -10.29 -6.44 -12.85
N GLN A 67 -10.08 -7.65 -12.31
CA GLN A 67 -8.75 -8.14 -11.98
C GLN A 67 -7.85 -8.23 -13.23
N ASN A 68 -8.38 -8.81 -14.32
CA ASN A 68 -7.65 -8.95 -15.57
C ASN A 68 -7.26 -7.58 -16.15
N LEU A 69 -8.17 -6.61 -16.11
CA LEU A 69 -7.92 -5.24 -16.60
C LEU A 69 -6.76 -4.56 -15.84
N LEU A 70 -6.62 -4.83 -14.56
CA LEU A 70 -5.60 -4.22 -13.71
C LEU A 70 -4.37 -5.09 -13.49
N SER A 71 -4.28 -6.26 -14.12
CA SER A 71 -3.20 -7.25 -13.89
C SER A 71 -1.78 -6.69 -14.05
N ALA A 72 -1.58 -5.70 -14.93
CA ALA A 72 -0.30 -5.04 -15.13
C ALA A 72 0.07 -4.04 -14.02
N ALA A 73 -0.83 -3.72 -13.10
CA ALA A 73 -0.59 -2.75 -12.02
C ALA A 73 0.22 -3.34 -10.85
N GLY A 74 0.29 -4.66 -10.72
CA GLY A 74 0.96 -5.37 -9.64
C GLY A 74 0.07 -6.41 -8.97
N MET A 75 0.03 -6.41 -7.63
CA MET A 75 -0.84 -7.30 -6.86
C MET A 75 -2.28 -6.75 -6.85
N ILE A 76 -3.22 -7.55 -7.34
CA ILE A 76 -4.66 -7.22 -7.30
C ILE A 76 -5.31 -8.16 -6.28
N ASP A 77 -5.76 -7.61 -5.16
CA ASP A 77 -6.19 -8.38 -4.01
C ASP A 77 -7.66 -8.09 -3.63
N ARG A 78 -8.50 -9.12 -3.67
CA ARG A 78 -9.88 -9.03 -3.21
C ARG A 78 -9.93 -9.18 -1.70
N VAL A 79 -10.45 -8.16 -1.03
CA VAL A 79 -10.54 -8.11 0.43
C VAL A 79 -11.98 -8.04 0.91
N ASP A 80 -12.23 -8.40 2.17
CA ASP A 80 -13.50 -8.12 2.81
C ASP A 80 -13.71 -6.60 2.92
N PRO A 81 -14.95 -6.09 2.73
CA PRO A 81 -15.24 -4.65 2.80
C PRO A 81 -14.70 -3.97 4.06
N GLU A 82 -14.80 -4.66 5.20
CA GLU A 82 -14.36 -4.17 6.51
C GLU A 82 -12.83 -3.99 6.60
N ARG A 83 -12.08 -4.68 5.75
CA ARG A 83 -10.60 -4.67 5.75
C ARG A 83 -10.01 -3.66 4.78
N LEU A 84 -10.78 -3.13 3.82
CA LEU A 84 -10.26 -2.24 2.79
C LEU A 84 -9.55 -1.01 3.37
N ASN A 85 -10.12 -0.39 4.40
CA ASN A 85 -9.53 0.80 5.02
C ASN A 85 -8.21 0.49 5.74
N ALA A 86 -8.12 -0.65 6.43
CA ALA A 86 -6.88 -1.09 7.09
C ALA A 86 -5.81 -1.48 6.05
N ALA A 87 -6.19 -2.21 5.01
CA ALA A 87 -5.30 -2.56 3.91
C ALA A 87 -4.77 -1.31 3.19
N SER A 88 -5.63 -0.31 2.96
CA SER A 88 -5.25 0.98 2.38
C SER A 88 -4.32 1.79 3.29
N ALA A 89 -4.48 1.75 4.60
CA ALA A 89 -3.56 2.42 5.53
C ALA A 89 -2.13 1.86 5.40
N VAL A 90 -1.99 0.56 5.16
CA VAL A 90 -0.68 -0.08 4.93
C VAL A 90 -0.16 0.21 3.54
N SER A 91 -0.91 -0.14 2.48
CA SER A 91 -0.41 -0.10 1.11
C SER A 91 -0.56 1.26 0.43
N GLY A 92 -1.63 2.00 0.74
CA GLY A 92 -1.91 3.31 0.15
C GLY A 92 -1.05 4.43 0.76
N CYS A 93 -0.87 4.42 2.09
CA CYS A 93 -0.02 5.40 2.79
C CYS A 93 1.44 4.95 2.87
N GLY A 94 1.70 3.65 2.87
CA GLY A 94 3.02 3.04 2.99
C GLY A 94 4.09 3.57 2.05
N PRO A 95 3.81 3.90 0.78
CA PRO A 95 4.80 4.49 -0.11
C PRO A 95 5.44 5.78 0.42
N ALA A 96 4.67 6.64 1.10
CA ALA A 96 5.21 7.84 1.74
C ALA A 96 6.13 7.48 2.93
N PHE A 97 5.75 6.50 3.75
CA PHE A 97 6.56 6.04 4.88
C PHE A 97 7.86 5.38 4.41
N CYS A 98 7.78 4.59 3.34
CA CYS A 98 8.93 3.98 2.69
C CYS A 98 9.87 5.05 2.10
N ALA A 99 9.34 6.07 1.44
CA ALA A 99 10.13 7.17 0.90
C ALA A 99 10.89 7.93 2.01
N MET A 100 10.24 8.21 3.15
CA MET A 100 10.90 8.82 4.32
C MET A 100 12.02 7.93 4.88
N PHE A 101 11.80 6.62 4.94
CA PHE A 101 12.84 5.67 5.37
C PHE A 101 14.04 5.66 4.41
N ILE A 102 13.79 5.62 3.09
CA ILE A 102 14.84 5.67 2.07
C ILE A 102 15.63 6.98 2.15
N GLU A 103 14.93 8.10 2.31
CA GLU A 103 15.56 9.43 2.46
C GLU A 103 16.45 9.49 3.70
N ALA A 104 15.94 9.01 4.85
CA ALA A 104 16.71 8.99 6.09
C ALA A 104 17.97 8.10 5.98
N LEU A 105 17.88 6.96 5.31
CA LEU A 105 19.06 6.12 5.02
C LEU A 105 20.09 6.86 4.14
N ALA A 106 19.61 7.57 3.13
CA ALA A 106 20.47 8.36 2.26
C ALA A 106 21.12 9.51 3.02
N ASP A 107 20.40 10.19 3.92
CA ASP A 107 20.94 11.23 4.81
C ASP A 107 22.06 10.69 5.71
N GLY A 108 21.84 9.51 6.29
CA GLY A 108 22.87 8.80 7.05
C GLY A 108 24.10 8.48 6.20
N GLY A 109 23.90 8.03 4.95
CA GLY A 109 24.98 7.80 4.00
C GLY A 109 25.79 9.07 3.68
N VAL A 110 25.10 10.20 3.48
CA VAL A 110 25.75 11.50 3.27
C VAL A 110 26.51 11.96 4.50
N ALA A 111 25.96 11.78 5.70
CA ALA A 111 26.67 12.07 6.95
C ALA A 111 27.95 11.22 7.12
N CYS A 112 27.99 10.04 6.50
CA CYS A 112 29.17 9.17 6.44
C CYS A 112 30.09 9.43 5.24
N GLY A 113 29.82 10.47 4.42
CA GLY A 113 30.69 10.90 3.32
C GLY A 113 30.31 10.40 1.92
N LEU A 114 29.16 9.74 1.77
CA LEU A 114 28.69 9.37 0.42
C LEU A 114 28.13 10.58 -0.35
N PRO A 115 28.36 10.68 -1.67
CA PRO A 115 27.62 11.62 -2.52
C PRO A 115 26.11 11.35 -2.46
N ARG A 116 25.30 12.40 -2.46
CA ARG A 116 23.83 12.34 -2.31
C ARG A 116 23.15 11.39 -3.32
N ASP A 117 23.55 11.50 -4.58
CA ASP A 117 23.01 10.70 -5.68
C ASP A 117 23.25 9.19 -5.46
N LYS A 118 24.46 8.84 -5.00
CA LYS A 118 24.82 7.46 -4.66
C LYS A 118 24.08 6.94 -3.44
N ALA A 119 23.98 7.77 -2.38
CA ALA A 119 23.30 7.41 -1.15
C ALA A 119 21.81 7.11 -1.43
N LEU A 120 21.11 7.94 -2.21
CA LEU A 120 19.73 7.71 -2.61
C LEU A 120 19.57 6.46 -3.46
N ALA A 121 20.43 6.26 -4.46
CA ALA A 121 20.36 5.08 -5.33
C ALA A 121 20.57 3.78 -4.55
N TYR A 122 21.54 3.76 -3.62
CA TYR A 122 21.82 2.57 -2.79
C TYR A 122 20.67 2.29 -1.81
N ALA A 123 20.14 3.29 -1.14
CA ALA A 123 19.03 3.15 -0.21
C ALA A 123 17.77 2.61 -0.92
N ALA A 124 17.40 3.20 -2.06
CA ALA A 124 16.25 2.77 -2.83
C ALA A 124 16.40 1.34 -3.37
N LYS A 125 17.56 1.02 -3.95
CA LYS A 125 17.80 -0.32 -4.50
C LYS A 125 17.88 -1.40 -3.42
N MET A 126 18.44 -1.08 -2.26
CA MET A 126 18.46 -1.97 -1.10
C MET A 126 17.03 -2.25 -0.61
N ALA A 127 16.19 -1.21 -0.46
CA ALA A 127 14.81 -1.37 -0.02
C ALA A 127 13.99 -2.23 -1.00
N GLU A 128 14.09 -1.97 -2.31
CA GLU A 128 13.49 -2.79 -3.36
C GLU A 128 13.91 -4.26 -3.25
N GLY A 129 15.22 -4.51 -3.18
CA GLY A 129 15.77 -5.87 -3.10
C GLY A 129 15.34 -6.61 -1.85
N THR A 130 15.29 -5.94 -0.71
CA THR A 130 14.85 -6.54 0.56
C THR A 130 13.37 -6.92 0.52
N ALA A 131 12.50 -6.03 0.01
CA ALA A 131 11.08 -6.32 -0.15
C ALA A 131 10.85 -7.49 -1.11
N ARG A 132 11.55 -7.50 -2.24
CA ARG A 132 11.49 -8.56 -3.23
C ARG A 132 11.95 -9.91 -2.65
N LEU A 133 13.05 -9.94 -1.91
CA LEU A 133 13.55 -11.15 -1.24
C LEU A 133 12.53 -11.72 -0.26
N MET A 134 11.80 -10.87 0.47
CA MET A 134 10.72 -11.31 1.37
C MET A 134 9.57 -11.94 0.60
N LEU A 135 9.11 -11.30 -0.48
CA LEU A 135 7.96 -11.76 -1.26
C LEU A 135 8.27 -13.08 -1.98
N GLU A 136 9.43 -13.21 -2.60
CA GLU A 136 9.84 -14.40 -3.36
C GLU A 136 10.09 -15.62 -2.46
N ASN A 137 10.66 -15.41 -1.28
CA ASN A 137 11.02 -16.51 -0.36
C ASN A 137 9.96 -16.74 0.74
N HIS A 138 8.88 -15.95 0.78
CA HIS A 138 7.91 -15.95 1.88
C HIS A 138 8.58 -15.85 3.26
N ALA A 139 9.70 -15.13 3.33
CA ALA A 139 10.53 -15.07 4.52
C ALA A 139 9.93 -14.14 5.59
N HIS A 140 9.96 -14.58 6.84
CA HIS A 140 9.59 -13.72 7.95
C HIS A 140 10.60 -12.58 8.10
N PRO A 141 10.16 -11.29 8.26
CA PRO A 141 11.07 -10.13 8.36
C PRO A 141 12.16 -10.29 9.43
N GLY A 142 11.80 -10.89 10.58
CA GLY A 142 12.73 -11.17 11.66
C GLY A 142 13.87 -12.09 11.26
N GLN A 143 13.58 -13.14 10.48
CA GLN A 143 14.60 -14.07 9.99
C GLN A 143 15.58 -13.38 9.03
N LEU A 144 15.08 -12.53 8.12
CA LEU A 144 15.96 -11.75 7.24
C LEU A 144 16.85 -10.79 8.04
N LYS A 145 16.27 -10.09 9.02
CA LYS A 145 17.03 -9.22 9.92
C LYS A 145 18.13 -9.99 10.66
N ASP A 146 17.79 -11.14 11.23
CA ASP A 146 18.75 -11.96 11.97
C ASP A 146 19.87 -12.51 11.07
N GLY A 147 19.51 -12.89 9.83
CA GLY A 147 20.48 -13.41 8.85
C GLY A 147 21.56 -12.40 8.44
N VAL A 148 21.32 -11.09 8.58
CA VAL A 148 22.31 -10.05 8.29
C VAL A 148 22.95 -9.43 9.54
N CYS A 149 22.57 -9.93 10.74
CA CYS A 149 23.06 -9.43 12.03
C CYS A 149 24.10 -10.42 12.63
N SER A 150 25.35 -10.31 12.21
CA SER A 150 26.43 -11.08 12.84
C SER A 150 26.70 -10.62 14.30
N PRO A 151 27.16 -11.55 15.19
CA PRO A 151 27.50 -11.19 16.57
C PRO A 151 28.55 -10.07 16.63
N GLY A 152 28.24 -8.98 17.32
CA GLY A 152 29.12 -7.81 17.44
C GLY A 152 29.28 -6.97 16.16
N GLY A 153 28.59 -7.33 15.07
CA GLY A 153 28.72 -6.68 13.77
C GLY A 153 28.11 -5.29 13.67
N THR A 154 28.33 -4.63 12.55
CA THR A 154 27.83 -3.26 12.28
C THR A 154 26.33 -3.22 12.19
N THR A 155 25.71 -4.22 11.56
CA THR A 155 24.25 -4.27 11.36
C THR A 155 23.49 -4.30 12.69
N ILE A 156 23.93 -5.16 13.64
CA ILE A 156 23.23 -5.25 14.93
C ILE A 156 23.37 -3.95 15.76
N GLN A 157 24.46 -3.19 15.61
CA GLN A 157 24.59 -1.88 16.26
C GLN A 157 23.60 -0.87 15.66
N GLY A 158 23.41 -0.88 14.34
CA GLY A 158 22.39 -0.06 13.67
C GLY A 158 20.98 -0.45 14.11
N VAL A 159 20.66 -1.76 14.14
CA VAL A 159 19.36 -2.26 14.63
C VAL A 159 19.09 -1.82 16.05
N ARG A 160 20.07 -1.98 16.96
CA ARG A 160 19.96 -1.51 18.34
C ARG A 160 19.62 -0.02 18.43
N THR A 161 20.26 0.80 17.61
CA THR A 161 20.01 2.24 17.57
C THR A 161 18.58 2.56 17.09
N LEU A 162 18.09 1.87 16.07
CA LEU A 162 16.71 2.04 15.59
C LEU A 162 15.68 1.63 16.66
N GLU A 163 15.92 0.52 17.36
CA GLU A 163 15.04 0.07 18.46
C GLU A 163 15.03 1.10 19.61
N ASP A 164 16.20 1.59 20.00
CA ASP A 164 16.36 2.59 21.05
C ASP A 164 15.65 3.92 20.76
N ARG A 165 15.52 4.25 19.46
CA ARG A 165 14.79 5.43 18.99
C ARG A 165 13.31 5.18 18.69
N GLY A 166 12.78 3.99 18.99
CA GLY A 166 11.36 3.68 18.87
C GLY A 166 10.87 3.51 17.42
N PHE A 167 11.75 3.10 16.50
CA PHE A 167 11.43 2.98 15.07
C PHE A 167 10.16 2.17 14.83
N ARG A 168 10.02 1.00 15.48
CA ARG A 168 8.83 0.14 15.27
C ARG A 168 7.56 0.82 15.74
N SER A 169 7.58 1.44 16.92
CA SER A 169 6.45 2.17 17.47
C SER A 169 6.03 3.31 16.54
N ALA A 170 7.00 4.09 16.03
CA ALA A 170 6.70 5.19 15.12
C ALA A 170 6.01 4.72 13.83
N VAL A 171 6.46 3.60 13.25
CA VAL A 171 5.84 3.04 12.02
C VAL A 171 4.45 2.48 12.31
N ILE A 172 4.25 1.77 13.44
CA ILE A 172 2.95 1.24 13.85
C ILE A 172 1.94 2.39 14.03
N GLU A 173 2.32 3.41 14.78
CA GLU A 173 1.46 4.58 15.05
C GLU A 173 1.13 5.36 13.76
N ALA A 174 2.06 5.45 12.81
CA ALA A 174 1.79 6.09 11.52
C ALA A 174 0.69 5.37 10.73
N VAL A 175 0.69 4.03 10.74
CA VAL A 175 -0.37 3.23 10.09
C VAL A 175 -1.70 3.39 10.83
N ILE A 176 -1.70 3.37 12.16
CA ILE A 176 -2.91 3.55 12.97
C ILE A 176 -3.51 4.93 12.72
N ALA A 177 -2.72 5.99 12.76
CA ALA A 177 -3.18 7.36 12.49
C ALA A 177 -3.77 7.52 11.09
N ALA A 178 -3.17 6.89 10.08
CA ALA A 178 -3.69 6.89 8.72
C ALA A 178 -5.06 6.16 8.63
N TYR A 179 -5.19 5.02 9.29
CA TYR A 179 -6.44 4.27 9.37
C TYR A 179 -7.54 5.08 10.06
N GLU A 180 -7.27 5.65 11.24
CA GLU A 180 -8.22 6.48 11.98
C GLU A 180 -8.70 7.68 11.16
N LYS A 181 -7.78 8.33 10.44
CA LYS A 181 -8.13 9.43 9.55
C LYS A 181 -9.04 8.97 8.41
N THR A 182 -8.79 7.81 7.82
CA THR A 182 -9.63 7.24 6.76
C THR A 182 -11.05 7.00 7.26
N ILE A 183 -11.21 6.41 8.44
CA ILE A 183 -12.52 6.21 9.07
C ILE A 183 -13.23 7.55 9.34
N ALA A 184 -12.50 8.57 9.76
CA ALA A 184 -13.07 9.89 10.02
C ALA A 184 -13.55 10.61 8.75
N LEU A 185 -12.98 10.32 7.58
CA LEU A 185 -13.40 10.87 6.29
C LEU A 185 -14.75 10.29 5.80
N GLY A 186 -15.10 9.07 6.24
CA GLY A 186 -16.34 8.40 5.86
C GLY A 186 -17.56 8.76 6.70
N LYS A 187 -17.38 9.59 7.74
CA LYS A 187 -18.46 10.10 8.59
C LYS A 187 -18.95 11.45 8.08
#